data_6362dd1b5ad26f8aaa6f95cbb118aa20
#
_entry.id   6362dd1b5ad26f8aaa6f95cbb118aa20
#
_cell.length_a   1.000
_cell.length_b   1.000
_cell.length_c   1.000
_cell.angle_alpha   90.00
_cell.angle_beta   90.00
_cell.angle_gamma   90.00
#
_symmetry.space_group_name_H-M   'P 1'
#
loop_
_entity.id
_entity.type
_entity.pdbx_description
1 polymer ?
#
loop_
_entity_poly.entity_id
_entity_poly.type
_entity_poly.pdbx_seq_one_letter_code
_entity_poly.pdbx_strand_id
1 'polypeptide(L)'
;MMKRLNAGGGWQAVRYTFRKAWEAGGLFNFKFYRALRSKNACKTCALGMGGQHGGMVNERGSFPEVCKKSIQAMAADMQPAITADFWSRYTVAQMSRWSPRQLETSGRLIQPVLYEQGQSHYRPITWNEAFDRIASKLKALTADE
;
A
#
# COMPACT_ATOMS: atom_id res chain seq x y z
N MET A 1 32.33 -1.80 5.93
CA MET A 1 31.45 -1.71 7.09
C MET A 1 30.04 -2.16 6.65
N MET A 2 29.65 -3.39 6.98
CA MET A 2 28.33 -3.92 6.59
C MET A 2 27.23 -3.13 7.32
N LYS A 3 26.35 -2.51 6.56
CA LYS A 3 25.15 -1.84 7.10
C LYS A 3 24.29 -2.89 7.77
N ARG A 4 24.09 -2.81 9.09
CA ARG A 4 23.18 -3.72 9.81
C ARG A 4 21.79 -3.62 9.19
N LEU A 5 21.31 -4.73 8.64
CA LEU A 5 19.95 -4.84 8.14
C LEU A 5 18.97 -4.68 9.32
N ASN A 6 18.00 -3.81 9.17
CA ASN A 6 16.96 -3.60 10.19
C ASN A 6 16.00 -4.80 10.20
N ALA A 7 15.81 -5.38 11.37
CA ALA A 7 14.85 -6.46 11.56
C ALA A 7 13.41 -6.01 11.25
N GLY A 8 12.59 -6.92 10.70
CA GLY A 8 11.16 -6.67 10.43
C GLY A 8 10.29 -6.63 11.70
N GLY A 9 10.75 -7.21 12.80
CA GLY A 9 10.05 -7.32 14.08
C GLY A 9 10.83 -6.75 15.27
N GLY A 10 10.40 -7.10 16.50
CA GLY A 10 11.03 -6.68 17.75
C GLY A 10 10.93 -5.18 18.02
N TRP A 11 11.83 -4.65 18.80
CA TRP A 11 11.84 -3.24 19.22
C TRP A 11 11.85 -2.23 18.06
N GLN A 12 12.42 -2.60 16.95
CA GLN A 12 12.41 -1.73 15.76
C GLN A 12 11.01 -1.60 15.17
N ALA A 13 10.24 -2.68 15.15
CA ALA A 13 8.84 -2.64 14.71
C ALA A 13 7.99 -1.80 15.68
N VAL A 14 8.20 -1.95 16.99
CA VAL A 14 7.52 -1.15 18.02
C VAL A 14 7.81 0.35 17.83
N ARG A 15 9.09 0.73 17.74
CA ARG A 15 9.47 2.15 17.49
C ARG A 15 8.88 2.68 16.18
N TYR A 16 8.86 1.86 15.13
CA TYR A 16 8.26 2.23 13.85
C TYR A 16 6.76 2.46 13.98
N THR A 17 6.05 1.61 14.73
CA THR A 17 4.61 1.74 15.00
C THR A 17 4.30 3.04 15.72
N PHE A 18 5.04 3.36 16.78
CA PHE A 18 4.88 4.63 17.50
C PHE A 18 5.11 5.84 16.61
N ARG A 19 6.18 5.80 15.79
CA ARG A 19 6.44 6.88 14.84
C ARG A 19 5.29 7.04 13.84
N LYS A 20 4.76 5.94 13.30
CA LYS A 20 3.64 5.99 12.36
C LYS A 20 2.33 6.45 13.00
N ALA A 21 2.07 6.07 14.23
CA ALA A 21 0.95 6.60 15.00
C ALA A 21 1.06 8.12 15.18
N TRP A 22 2.27 8.60 15.50
CA TRP A 22 2.53 10.04 15.63
C TRP A 22 2.34 10.80 14.31
N GLU A 23 2.92 10.30 13.20
CA GLU A 23 2.76 10.86 11.85
C GLU A 23 1.30 10.89 11.39
N ALA A 24 0.49 9.93 11.83
CA ALA A 24 -0.93 9.83 11.49
C ALA A 24 -1.86 10.78 12.28
N GLY A 25 -1.34 11.60 13.17
CA GLY A 25 -2.13 12.55 13.98
C GLY A 25 -2.00 12.36 15.48
N GLY A 26 -0.91 11.72 15.92
CA GLY A 26 -0.54 11.51 17.32
C GLY A 26 -1.06 10.20 17.91
N LEU A 27 -0.66 9.95 19.16
CA LEU A 27 -0.96 8.72 19.90
C LEU A 27 -2.47 8.51 20.15
N PHE A 28 -3.28 9.53 20.00
CA PHE A 28 -4.73 9.49 20.19
C PHE A 28 -5.53 9.32 18.90
N ASN A 29 -4.85 8.99 17.77
CA ASN A 29 -5.54 8.75 16.51
C ASN A 29 -6.32 7.43 16.54
N PHE A 30 -7.61 7.51 16.83
CA PHE A 30 -8.52 6.37 16.93
C PHE A 30 -8.57 5.53 15.63
N LYS A 31 -8.40 6.18 14.46
CA LYS A 31 -8.39 5.49 13.17
C LYS A 31 -7.18 4.56 13.04
N PHE A 32 -6.01 4.99 13.51
CA PHE A 32 -4.80 4.18 13.50
C PHE A 32 -4.94 2.93 14.39
N TYR A 33 -5.44 3.09 15.62
CA TYR A 33 -5.66 1.95 16.51
C TYR A 33 -6.74 1.01 16.02
N ARG A 34 -7.80 1.54 15.41
CA ARG A 34 -8.83 0.71 14.78
C ARG A 34 -8.26 -0.10 13.61
N ALA A 35 -7.38 0.50 12.79
CA ALA A 35 -6.69 -0.17 11.71
C ALA A 35 -5.76 -1.29 12.23
N LEU A 36 -4.99 -1.03 13.29
CA LEU A 36 -4.15 -2.03 13.95
C LEU A 36 -4.93 -3.27 14.41
N ARG A 37 -6.16 -3.09 14.86
CA ARG A 37 -7.04 -4.16 15.37
C ARG A 37 -7.91 -4.79 14.30
N SER A 38 -7.89 -4.28 13.06
CA SER A 38 -8.74 -4.81 12.00
C SER A 38 -8.23 -6.16 11.49
N LYS A 39 -9.16 -7.00 11.01
CA LYS A 39 -8.84 -8.28 10.36
C LYS A 39 -8.03 -8.10 9.06
N ASN A 40 -7.98 -6.90 8.52
CA ASN A 40 -7.30 -6.56 7.27
C ASN A 40 -5.99 -5.79 7.47
N ALA A 41 -5.45 -5.76 8.69
CA ALA A 41 -4.21 -5.03 8.99
C ALA A 41 -3.04 -5.50 8.10
N CYS A 42 -2.90 -6.80 7.90
CA CYS A 42 -2.00 -7.39 6.88
C CYS A 42 -2.27 -8.89 6.79
N LYS A 43 -2.27 -9.44 5.57
CA LYS A 43 -2.41 -10.88 5.30
C LYS A 43 -1.28 -11.43 4.44
N THR A 44 -0.14 -10.76 4.43
CA THR A 44 1.00 -11.14 3.57
C THR A 44 1.69 -12.40 4.05
N CYS A 45 1.75 -12.64 5.37
CA CYS A 45 2.35 -13.86 5.91
C CYS A 45 1.64 -14.31 7.19
N ALA A 46 1.61 -15.63 7.41
CA ALA A 46 0.97 -16.24 8.56
C ALA A 46 1.76 -16.06 9.87
N LEU A 47 3.04 -15.72 9.80
CA LEU A 47 3.91 -15.61 10.98
C LEU A 47 3.95 -14.20 11.57
N GLY A 48 3.42 -13.22 10.84
CA GLY A 48 3.40 -11.83 11.25
C GLY A 48 2.05 -11.40 11.80
N MET A 49 1.98 -10.11 12.08
CA MET A 49 0.76 -9.44 12.51
C MET A 49 -0.36 -9.61 11.49
N GLY A 50 -1.54 -9.92 11.93
CA GLY A 50 -2.75 -9.89 11.11
C GLY A 50 -3.18 -11.21 10.49
N GLY A 51 -2.63 -12.35 10.83
CA GLY A 51 -3.02 -13.66 10.31
C GLY A 51 -4.54 -13.90 10.17
N GLN A 52 -5.04 -15.10 10.22
CA GLN A 52 -6.49 -15.37 10.05
C GLN A 52 -7.37 -14.65 11.08
N HIS A 53 -6.85 -14.48 12.30
CA HIS A 53 -7.55 -13.78 13.38
C HIS A 53 -7.57 -12.26 13.21
N GLY A 54 -6.65 -11.74 12.41
CA GLY A 54 -6.48 -10.29 12.20
C GLY A 54 -5.85 -9.57 13.40
N GLY A 55 -5.81 -8.26 13.32
CA GLY A 55 -5.27 -7.44 14.39
C GLY A 55 -3.79 -7.66 14.66
N MET A 56 -3.40 -7.69 15.94
CA MET A 56 -2.03 -7.87 16.40
C MET A 56 -1.77 -9.31 16.89
N VAL A 57 -2.42 -10.27 16.29
CA VAL A 57 -2.29 -11.70 16.60
C VAL A 57 -1.73 -12.42 15.38
N ASN A 58 -0.78 -13.34 15.59
CA ASN A 58 -0.27 -14.21 14.53
C ASN A 58 -1.04 -15.55 14.49
N GLU A 59 -0.71 -16.41 13.51
CA GLU A 59 -1.35 -17.73 13.35
C GLU A 59 -1.15 -18.67 14.55
N ARG A 60 -0.12 -18.43 15.38
CA ARG A 60 0.14 -19.18 16.61
C ARG A 60 -0.62 -18.64 17.83
N GLY A 61 -1.42 -17.57 17.65
CA GLY A 61 -2.14 -16.91 18.73
C GLY A 61 -1.27 -16.01 19.61
N SER A 62 -0.02 -15.73 19.22
CA SER A 62 0.85 -14.84 20.00
C SER A 62 0.34 -13.40 19.91
N PHE A 63 0.33 -12.70 21.05
CA PHE A 63 -0.09 -11.31 21.19
C PHE A 63 0.81 -10.58 22.21
N PRO A 64 1.23 -9.35 21.98
CA PRO A 64 1.07 -8.60 20.72
C PRO A 64 2.14 -8.97 19.69
N GLU A 65 1.74 -9.21 18.47
CA GLU A 65 2.66 -9.37 17.35
C GLU A 65 2.72 -8.09 16.52
N VAL A 66 3.90 -7.55 16.29
CA VAL A 66 4.09 -6.28 15.57
C VAL A 66 5.12 -6.47 14.46
N CYS A 67 4.70 -6.22 13.23
CA CYS A 67 5.55 -6.30 12.05
C CYS A 67 5.66 -4.92 11.37
N LYS A 68 6.91 -4.47 11.14
CA LYS A 68 7.18 -3.20 10.46
C LYS A 68 6.53 -3.13 9.06
N LYS A 69 6.53 -4.23 8.30
CA LYS A 69 5.93 -4.28 6.97
C LYS A 69 4.41 -4.17 7.01
N SER A 70 3.77 -4.84 7.97
CA SER A 70 2.32 -4.73 8.18
C SER A 70 1.91 -3.29 8.53
N ILE A 71 2.68 -2.64 9.41
CA ILE A 71 2.43 -1.24 9.77
C ILE A 71 2.64 -0.31 8.58
N GLN A 72 3.65 -0.58 7.75
CA GLN A 72 3.89 0.20 6.53
C GLN A 72 2.73 0.08 5.54
N ALA A 73 2.28 -1.15 5.26
CA ALA A 73 1.14 -1.40 4.37
C ALA A 73 -0.14 -0.75 4.90
N MET A 74 -0.44 -0.94 6.19
CA MET A 74 -1.60 -0.33 6.84
C MET A 74 -1.55 1.21 6.75
N ALA A 75 -0.38 1.82 6.98
CA ALA A 75 -0.24 3.27 6.89
C ALA A 75 -0.41 3.78 5.45
N ALA A 76 -0.01 3.00 4.44
CA ALA A 76 -0.26 3.31 3.04
C ALA A 76 -1.77 3.23 2.71
N ASP A 77 -2.47 2.21 3.22
CA ASP A 77 -3.92 2.07 3.04
C ASP A 77 -4.75 3.19 3.72
N MET A 78 -4.18 3.84 4.73
CA MET A 78 -4.81 4.96 5.41
C MET A 78 -4.62 6.30 4.69
N GLN A 79 -3.80 6.37 3.64
CA GLN A 79 -3.62 7.58 2.86
C GLN A 79 -4.95 8.01 2.19
N PRO A 80 -5.14 9.32 1.96
CA PRO A 80 -6.28 9.81 1.20
C PRO A 80 -6.30 9.23 -0.22
N ALA A 81 -7.47 9.22 -0.83
CA ALA A 81 -7.63 8.81 -2.22
C ALA A 81 -6.90 9.76 -3.17
N ILE A 82 -6.26 9.22 -4.19
CA ILE A 82 -5.74 10.00 -5.30
C ILE A 82 -6.93 10.47 -6.15
N THR A 83 -7.07 11.78 -6.30
CA THR A 83 -8.16 12.42 -7.06
C THR A 83 -7.81 12.60 -8.54
N ALA A 84 -8.81 12.92 -9.35
CA ALA A 84 -8.62 13.21 -10.77
C ALA A 84 -7.62 14.37 -11.00
N ASP A 85 -7.64 15.40 -10.15
CA ASP A 85 -6.71 16.53 -10.21
C ASP A 85 -5.25 16.13 -10.10
N PHE A 86 -4.94 15.07 -9.32
CA PHE A 86 -3.59 14.57 -9.23
C PHE A 86 -3.08 14.11 -10.61
N TRP A 87 -3.91 13.36 -11.34
CA TRP A 87 -3.55 12.82 -12.66
C TRP A 87 -3.42 13.90 -13.72
N SER A 88 -4.17 14.98 -13.62
CA SER A 88 -4.03 16.14 -14.53
C SER A 88 -2.83 17.01 -14.19
N ARG A 89 -2.39 17.02 -12.94
CA ARG A 89 -1.28 17.87 -12.46
C ARG A 89 0.10 17.27 -12.73
N TYR A 90 0.24 15.95 -12.59
CA TYR A 90 1.54 15.29 -12.65
C TYR A 90 1.68 14.39 -13.86
N THR A 91 2.69 14.68 -14.67
CA THR A 91 3.02 13.85 -15.84
C THR A 91 3.69 12.54 -15.40
N VAL A 92 3.62 11.53 -16.27
CA VAL A 92 4.34 10.26 -16.07
C VAL A 92 5.85 10.48 -15.94
N ALA A 93 6.41 11.38 -16.78
CA ALA A 93 7.82 11.74 -16.72
C ALA A 93 8.24 12.43 -15.39
N GLN A 94 7.35 13.21 -14.78
CA GLN A 94 7.60 13.78 -13.45
C GLN A 94 7.56 12.68 -12.38
N MET A 95 6.52 11.84 -12.38
CA MET A 95 6.35 10.77 -11.41
C MET A 95 7.45 9.70 -11.49
N SER A 96 7.99 9.42 -12.68
CA SER A 96 9.11 8.48 -12.86
C SER A 96 10.42 8.94 -12.17
N ARG A 97 10.55 10.23 -11.86
CA ARG A 97 11.67 10.81 -11.13
C ARG A 97 11.46 10.83 -9.62
N TRP A 98 10.26 10.50 -9.15
CA TRP A 98 9.97 10.48 -7.73
C TRP A 98 10.59 9.27 -7.05
N SER A 99 10.99 9.47 -5.81
CA SER A 99 11.42 8.36 -4.98
C SER A 99 10.24 7.41 -4.67
N PRO A 100 10.51 6.12 -4.40
CA PRO A 100 9.45 5.19 -3.99
C PRO A 100 8.61 5.69 -2.82
N ARG A 101 9.23 6.44 -1.89
CA ARG A 101 8.53 7.05 -0.76
C ARG A 101 7.56 8.15 -1.20
N GLN A 102 7.95 8.99 -2.14
CA GLN A 102 7.05 10.02 -2.68
C GLN A 102 5.84 9.40 -3.38
N LEU A 103 6.07 8.35 -4.17
CA LEU A 103 4.97 7.60 -4.80
C LEU A 103 4.07 6.96 -3.75
N GLU A 104 4.61 6.27 -2.74
CA GLU A 104 3.85 5.64 -1.66
C GLU A 104 2.99 6.66 -0.87
N THR A 105 3.49 7.88 -0.68
CA THR A 105 2.79 8.93 0.09
C THR A 105 1.89 9.83 -0.74
N SER A 106 1.84 9.65 -2.06
CA SER A 106 0.96 10.44 -2.94
C SER A 106 -0.52 10.17 -2.72
N GLY A 107 -0.84 9.01 -2.17
CA GLY A 107 -2.20 8.63 -1.87
C GLY A 107 -2.53 7.22 -2.34
N ARG A 108 -3.79 6.82 -2.13
CA ARG A 108 -4.28 5.49 -2.48
C ARG A 108 -4.99 5.50 -3.82
N LEU A 109 -4.62 4.57 -4.70
CA LEU A 109 -5.37 4.31 -5.93
C LEU A 109 -6.78 3.77 -5.60
N ILE A 110 -7.81 4.39 -6.13
CA ILE A 110 -9.22 4.03 -5.90
C ILE A 110 -9.94 3.65 -7.19
N GLN A 111 -9.32 3.86 -8.33
CA GLN A 111 -9.86 3.57 -9.65
C GLN A 111 -8.74 3.22 -10.62
N PRO A 112 -9.03 2.47 -11.71
CA PRO A 112 -8.04 2.21 -12.73
C PRO A 112 -7.62 3.50 -13.43
N VAL A 113 -6.36 3.54 -13.84
CA VAL A 113 -5.82 4.61 -14.67
C VAL A 113 -5.12 4.01 -15.88
N LEU A 114 -5.21 4.68 -17.01
CA LEU A 114 -4.62 4.26 -18.28
C LEU A 114 -3.54 5.23 -18.70
N TYR A 115 -2.44 4.68 -19.19
CA TYR A 115 -1.41 5.41 -19.91
C TYR A 115 -1.30 4.83 -21.33
N GLU A 116 -1.40 5.68 -22.31
CA GLU A 116 -1.23 5.32 -23.74
C GLU A 116 0.04 5.96 -24.28
N GLN A 117 0.71 5.26 -25.19
CA GLN A 117 1.95 5.75 -25.79
C GLN A 117 1.71 7.12 -26.46
N GLY A 118 2.59 8.07 -26.21
CA GLY A 118 2.48 9.44 -26.72
C GLY A 118 1.69 10.39 -25.82
N GLN A 119 1.04 9.91 -24.79
CA GLN A 119 0.41 10.76 -23.78
C GLN A 119 1.40 11.16 -22.69
N SER A 120 1.16 12.29 -22.04
CA SER A 120 2.01 12.78 -20.95
C SER A 120 1.46 12.44 -19.57
N HIS A 121 0.18 12.13 -19.45
CA HIS A 121 -0.51 11.92 -18.17
C HIS A 121 -1.26 10.59 -18.16
N TYR A 122 -1.47 10.05 -16.94
CA TYR A 122 -2.45 8.99 -16.74
C TYR A 122 -3.86 9.57 -16.87
N ARG A 123 -4.76 8.81 -17.48
CA ARG A 123 -6.19 9.10 -17.56
C ARG A 123 -6.98 8.13 -16.71
N PRO A 124 -7.81 8.61 -15.76
CA PRO A 124 -8.76 7.73 -15.07
C PRO A 124 -9.71 7.08 -16.07
N ILE A 125 -10.00 5.80 -15.85
CA ILE A 125 -10.92 5.00 -16.67
C ILE A 125 -11.92 4.28 -15.77
N THR A 126 -13.00 3.79 -16.34
CA THR A 126 -13.94 2.93 -15.62
C THR A 126 -13.41 1.51 -15.48
N TRP A 127 -13.94 0.76 -14.50
CA TRP A 127 -13.62 -0.66 -14.36
C TRP A 127 -14.04 -1.47 -15.59
N ASN A 128 -15.17 -1.15 -16.21
CA ASN A 128 -15.62 -1.82 -17.43
C ASN A 128 -14.63 -1.59 -18.57
N GLU A 129 -14.20 -0.35 -18.79
CA GLU A 129 -13.17 -0.06 -19.80
C GLU A 129 -11.86 -0.81 -19.52
N ALA A 130 -11.44 -0.88 -18.25
CA ALA A 130 -10.25 -1.63 -17.87
C ALA A 130 -10.40 -3.14 -18.17
N PHE A 131 -11.53 -3.75 -17.80
CA PHE A 131 -11.79 -5.16 -18.06
C PHE A 131 -11.90 -5.48 -19.56
N ASP A 132 -12.56 -4.64 -20.33
CA ASP A 132 -12.69 -4.84 -21.79
C ASP A 132 -11.31 -4.78 -22.48
N ARG A 133 -10.46 -3.83 -22.09
CA ARG A 133 -9.09 -3.74 -22.59
C ARG A 133 -8.22 -4.94 -22.22
N ILE A 134 -8.29 -5.39 -20.97
CA ILE A 134 -7.56 -6.58 -20.51
C ILE A 134 -8.06 -7.81 -21.26
N ALA A 135 -9.37 -8.02 -21.34
CA ALA A 135 -9.94 -9.17 -22.03
C ALA A 135 -9.58 -9.18 -23.52
N SER A 136 -9.60 -8.03 -24.18
CA SER A 136 -9.21 -7.91 -25.59
C SER A 136 -7.74 -8.25 -25.80
N LYS A 137 -6.85 -7.80 -24.91
CA LYS A 137 -5.43 -8.14 -24.96
C LYS A 137 -5.19 -9.63 -24.73
N LEU A 138 -5.82 -10.20 -23.71
CA LEU A 138 -5.68 -11.64 -23.40
C LEU A 138 -6.19 -12.53 -24.55
N LYS A 139 -7.30 -12.14 -25.23
CA LYS A 139 -7.82 -12.88 -26.37
C LYS A 139 -6.93 -12.79 -27.61
N ALA A 140 -6.11 -11.76 -27.71
CA ALA A 140 -5.17 -11.56 -28.81
C ALA A 140 -3.84 -12.32 -28.63
N LEU A 141 -3.56 -12.84 -27.42
CA LEU A 141 -2.37 -13.64 -27.14
C LEU A 141 -2.54 -15.07 -27.64
N THR A 142 -1.48 -15.68 -28.13
CA THR A 142 -1.44 -17.11 -28.43
C THR A 142 -1.06 -17.90 -27.16
N ALA A 143 -1.30 -19.22 -27.18
CA ALA A 143 -1.04 -20.09 -26.00
C ALA A 143 0.45 -20.12 -25.58
N ASP A 144 1.37 -19.68 -26.44
CA ASP A 144 2.81 -19.72 -26.24
C ASP A 144 3.40 -18.34 -25.88
N GLU A 145 2.58 -17.31 -25.71
CA GLU A 145 2.94 -15.95 -25.29
C GLU A 145 2.45 -15.67 -23.86
#